data_db7ea53b3af99c90425ec50d87e8a9de
#
_entry.id   db7ea53b3af99c90425ec50d87e8a9de
#
_cell.length_a   1.000
_cell.length_b   1.000
_cell.length_c   1.000
_cell.angle_alpha   90.00
_cell.angle_beta   90.00
_cell.angle_gamma   90.00
#
_symmetry.space_group_name_H-M   'P 1'
#
loop_
_entity.id
_entity.type
_entity.pdbx_description
1 polymer ?
#
loop_
_entity_poly.entity_id
_entity_poly.type
_entity_poly.pdbx_seq_one_letter_code
_entity_poly.pdbx_strand_id
1 'polypeptide(L)' 'MPMKVAEVLELLAADGWYRSRTRGSHRQYRHPTKHGTVTVAGKPADTLHPKTLTSILRQAGLKDPR' A
#
# COMPACT_ATOMS: atom_id res chain seq x y z
N MET A 1 -11.75 -3.44 -11.22
CA MET A 1 -12.53 -2.97 -10.05
C MET A 1 -11.69 -2.04 -9.22
N PRO A 2 -12.25 -0.94 -8.71
CA PRO A 2 -11.50 -0.05 -7.82
C PRO A 2 -11.20 -0.75 -6.49
N MET A 3 -10.06 -0.43 -5.91
CA MET A 3 -9.68 -0.96 -4.62
C MET A 3 -9.73 0.13 -3.56
N LYS A 4 -10.13 -0.26 -2.36
CA LYS A 4 -10.08 0.63 -1.21
C LYS A 4 -8.71 0.57 -0.56
N VAL A 5 -8.37 1.61 0.19
CA VAL A 5 -7.11 1.67 0.94
C VAL A 5 -6.96 0.41 1.81
N ALA A 6 -8.01 0.02 2.53
CA ALA A 6 -7.96 -1.17 3.39
C ALA A 6 -7.56 -2.42 2.62
N GLU A 7 -8.04 -2.58 1.38
CA GLU A 7 -7.72 -3.75 0.56
C GLU A 7 -6.24 -3.78 0.17
N VAL A 8 -5.69 -2.62 -0.18
CA VAL A 8 -4.27 -2.51 -0.50
C VAL A 8 -3.41 -2.80 0.72
N LEU A 9 -3.83 -2.33 1.90
CA LEU A 9 -3.10 -2.60 3.13
C LEU A 9 -3.05 -4.10 3.41
N GLU A 10 -4.14 -4.82 3.13
CA GLU A 10 -4.16 -6.28 3.27
C GLU A 10 -3.18 -6.97 2.31
N LEU A 11 -3.12 -6.48 1.06
CA LEU A 11 -2.17 -7.02 0.09
C LEU A 11 -0.73 -6.81 0.55
N LEU A 12 -0.43 -5.63 1.07
CA LEU A 12 0.91 -5.33 1.57
C LEU A 12 1.25 -6.24 2.74
N ALA A 13 0.34 -6.40 3.69
CA ALA A 13 0.58 -7.25 4.86
C ALA A 13 0.81 -8.69 4.45
N ALA A 14 0.04 -9.19 3.49
CA ALA A 14 0.18 -10.56 3.01
C ALA A 14 1.55 -10.80 2.36
N ASP A 15 2.17 -9.76 1.79
CA ASP A 15 3.49 -9.87 1.18
C ASP A 15 4.62 -9.66 2.18
N GLY A 16 4.31 -9.33 3.43
CA GLY A 16 5.31 -9.14 4.47
C GLY A 16 5.62 -7.69 4.81
N TRP A 17 4.93 -6.75 4.18
CA TRP A 17 5.10 -5.33 4.52
C TRP A 17 4.49 -5.04 5.88
N TYR A 18 5.18 -4.24 6.68
CA TYR A 18 4.69 -3.85 8.00
C TYR A 18 4.73 -2.35 8.15
N ARG A 19 3.80 -1.83 8.93
CA ARG A 19 3.72 -0.39 9.16
C ARG A 19 4.86 0.05 10.07
N SER A 20 5.74 0.88 9.50
CA SER A 20 6.90 1.40 10.22
C SER A 20 6.60 2.72 10.90
N ARG A 21 5.84 3.59 10.23
CA ARG A 21 5.54 4.92 10.74
C ARG A 21 4.20 5.39 10.21
N THR A 22 3.48 6.14 11.02
CA THR A 22 2.24 6.79 10.62
C THR A 22 2.34 8.27 10.94
N ARG A 23 1.95 9.11 10.00
CA ARG A 23 1.92 10.55 10.18
C ARG A 23 0.61 11.07 9.60
N GLY A 24 -0.36 11.38 10.48
CA GLY A 24 -1.70 11.70 10.04
C GLY A 24 -2.31 10.53 9.29
N SER A 25 -2.75 10.77 8.05
CA SER A 25 -3.30 9.72 7.21
C SER A 25 -2.25 9.02 6.35
N HIS A 26 -0.98 9.42 6.47
CA HIS A 26 0.11 8.84 5.68
C HIS A 26 0.74 7.70 6.48
N ARG A 27 0.69 6.48 5.93
CA ARG A 27 1.28 5.29 6.54
C ARG A 27 2.48 4.86 5.72
N GLN A 28 3.60 4.66 6.38
CA GLN A 28 4.81 4.18 5.73
C GLN A 28 5.04 2.72 6.08
N TYR A 29 5.28 1.91 5.06
CA TYR A 29 5.49 0.48 5.20
C TYR A 29 6.91 0.11 4.77
N ARG A 30 7.48 -0.87 5.46
CA ARG A 30 8.78 -1.43 5.15
C ARG A 30 8.68 -2.94 5.07
N HIS A 31 9.70 -3.55 4.48
CA HIS A 31 9.73 -4.99 4.27
C HIS A 31 11.07 -5.55 4.76
N PRO A 32 11.08 -6.73 5.40
CA PRO A 32 12.33 -7.30 5.91
C PRO A 32 13.37 -7.63 4.83
N THR A 33 12.94 -7.95 3.61
CA THR A 33 13.86 -8.36 2.54
C THR A 33 13.80 -7.47 1.30
N LYS A 34 12.71 -6.72 1.11
CA LYS A 34 12.58 -5.81 -0.04
C LYS A 34 13.05 -4.41 0.35
N HIS A 35 13.70 -3.74 -0.58
CA HIS A 35 14.19 -2.38 -0.35
C HIS A 35 13.08 -1.34 -0.51
N GLY A 36 13.32 -0.17 0.06
CA GLY A 36 12.46 0.98 -0.10
C GLY A 36 11.34 1.06 0.90
N THR A 37 10.53 2.09 0.74
CA THR A 37 9.40 2.38 1.60
C THR A 37 8.17 2.58 0.74
N VAL A 38 7.05 1.98 1.15
CA VAL A 38 5.77 2.20 0.48
C VAL A 38 4.94 3.13 1.35
N THR A 39 4.44 4.21 0.76
CA THR A 39 3.60 5.17 1.47
C THR A 39 2.16 5.06 0.96
N VAL A 40 1.23 4.87 1.88
CA VAL A 40 -0.20 4.81 1.57
C VAL A 40 -0.91 5.89 2.36
N ALA A 41 -1.60 6.77 1.64
CA ALA A 41 -2.36 7.87 2.24
C ALA A 41 -3.86 7.59 2.14
N GLY A 42 -4.64 8.25 2.98
CA GLY A 42 -6.09 8.18 2.94
C GLY A 42 -6.68 7.32 4.03
N LYS A 43 -8.00 7.38 4.15
CA LYS A 43 -8.73 6.58 5.13
C LYS A 43 -8.97 5.17 4.59
N PRO A 44 -9.10 4.15 5.46
CA PRO A 44 -9.32 2.77 5.01
C PRO A 44 -10.50 2.60 4.06
N ALA A 45 -11.55 3.38 4.24
CA ALA A 45 -12.74 3.30 3.40
C ALA A 45 -12.62 4.05 2.07
N ASP A 46 -11.57 4.83 1.88
CA ASP A 46 -11.39 5.60 0.65
C ASP A 46 -11.03 4.68 -0.51
N THR A 47 -11.55 5.02 -1.70
CA THR A 47 -11.20 4.32 -2.92
C THR A 47 -9.94 4.93 -3.51
N LEU A 48 -8.99 4.08 -3.85
CA LEU A 48 -7.74 4.55 -4.46
C LEU A 48 -7.93 4.84 -5.94
N HIS A 49 -7.34 5.96 -6.39
CA HIS A 49 -7.26 6.25 -7.81
C HIS A 49 -6.40 5.16 -8.48
N PRO A 50 -6.77 4.71 -9.70
CA PRO A 50 -6.02 3.66 -10.38
C PRO A 50 -4.52 3.93 -10.52
N LYS A 51 -4.13 5.17 -10.80
CA LYS A 51 -2.71 5.53 -10.90
C LYS A 51 -1.99 5.41 -9.57
N THR A 52 -2.66 5.82 -8.49
CA THR A 52 -2.10 5.71 -7.15
C THR A 52 -1.93 4.24 -6.77
N LEU A 53 -2.93 3.42 -7.06
CA LEU A 53 -2.86 1.99 -6.80
C LEU A 53 -1.71 1.34 -7.54
N THR A 54 -1.57 1.64 -8.85
CA THR A 54 -0.48 1.11 -9.65
C THR A 54 0.88 1.51 -9.08
N SER A 55 1.01 2.77 -8.66
CA SER A 55 2.25 3.26 -8.05
C SER A 55 2.61 2.51 -6.77
N ILE A 56 1.62 2.31 -5.89
CA ILE A 56 1.83 1.59 -4.64
C ILE A 56 2.26 0.15 -4.91
N LEU A 57 1.55 -0.54 -5.79
CA LEU A 57 1.87 -1.94 -6.10
C LEU A 57 3.23 -2.08 -6.74
N ARG A 58 3.60 -1.13 -7.60
CA ARG A 58 4.93 -1.13 -8.23
C ARG A 58 6.03 -0.93 -7.19
N GLN A 59 5.86 0.01 -6.27
CA GLN A 59 6.82 0.23 -5.19
C GLN A 59 6.98 -1.02 -4.33
N ALA A 60 5.88 -1.72 -4.11
CA ALA A 60 5.88 -2.94 -3.29
C ALA A 60 6.35 -4.17 -4.05
N GLY A 61 6.57 -4.07 -5.35
CA GLY A 61 6.97 -5.22 -6.16
C GLY A 61 5.84 -6.23 -6.33
N LEU A 62 4.60 -5.76 -6.27
CA LEU A 62 3.43 -6.62 -6.39
C LEU A 62 2.77 -6.43 -7.75
N LYS A 63 2.15 -7.50 -8.24
CA LYS A 63 1.36 -7.43 -9.45
C LYS A 63 -0.01 -6.83 -9.15
N ASP A 64 -0.55 -6.08 -10.11
CA ASP A 64 -1.88 -5.52 -9.99
C ASP A 64 -2.90 -6.66 -10.07
N PRO A 65 -3.75 -6.85 -9.04
CA PRO A 65 -4.73 -7.95 -9.03
C PRO A 65 -5.96 -7.67 -9.90
N ARG A 66 -6.07 -6.49 -10.49
CA ARG A 66 -7.21 -6.14 -11.33
C ARG A 66 -7.14 -6.81 -12.69
#